data_a14e7c099afe4f031decec4e55735d84
#
_entry.id   a14e7c099afe4f031decec4e55735d84
#
_cell.length_a   1.000
_cell.length_b   1.000
_cell.length_c   1.000
_cell.angle_alpha   90.00
_cell.angle_beta   90.00
_cell.angle_gamma   90.00
#
_symmetry.space_group_name_H-M   'P 1'
#
loop_
_entity.id
_entity.type
_entity.pdbx_description
1 polymer ?
#
loop_
_entity_poly.entity_id
_entity_poly.type
_entity_poly.pdbx_seq_one_letter_code
_entity_poly.pdbx_strand_id
1 'polypeptide(L)'
;MASEVNPVRTFVLDTSVLLSDPGALGRFGAHEVVLPLVVIGELEGKRHHPELGWFARQTLRTLDDLRIKHGRLDSGVPVNNDGGTLHVELNHSDLSLLPAGFRVESNDSRILAVALNLASEGRQVTLVSKDMPLRVKAAAVGLAADEYQVHPAVDS
;
A
#
# COMPACT_ATOMS: atom_id res chain seq x y z
N MET A 1 30.58 17.81 -4.47
CA MET A 1 29.39 18.13 -4.05
C MET A 1 28.47 17.06 -4.10
N ALA A 2 27.93 16.75 -3.08
CA ALA A 2 27.00 15.67 -3.02
C ALA A 2 25.71 16.09 -3.69
N SER A 3 25.25 15.34 -4.61
CA SER A 3 23.96 15.58 -5.14
C SER A 3 22.97 15.20 -4.06
N GLU A 4 21.98 15.99 -3.89
CA GLU A 4 20.94 15.66 -2.96
C GLU A 4 20.09 14.61 -3.55
N VAL A 5 20.21 13.44 -3.03
CA VAL A 5 19.33 12.36 -3.42
C VAL A 5 18.21 12.32 -2.40
N ASN A 6 17.00 12.55 -2.84
CA ASN A 6 15.85 12.42 -1.95
C ASN A 6 15.76 10.97 -1.47
N PRO A 7 15.58 10.75 -0.18
CA PRO A 7 15.46 9.38 0.31
C PRO A 7 14.21 8.71 -0.26
N VAL A 8 14.32 7.41 -0.49
CA VAL A 8 13.20 6.62 -0.93
C VAL A 8 12.23 6.48 0.23
N ARG A 9 10.98 6.82 -0.03
CA ARG A 9 9.91 6.64 0.95
C ARG A 9 9.19 5.33 0.67
N THR A 10 8.55 4.81 1.69
CA THR A 10 7.77 3.57 1.58
C THR A 10 6.30 3.91 1.83
N PHE A 11 5.47 3.60 0.87
CA PHE A 11 4.04 3.84 0.97
C PHE A 11 3.32 2.51 1.11
N VAL A 12 2.66 2.32 2.25
CA VAL A 12 1.84 1.13 2.48
C VAL A 12 0.41 1.49 2.10
N LEU A 13 -0.16 0.79 1.14
CA LEU A 13 -1.47 1.12 0.61
C LEU A 13 -2.55 0.24 1.23
N ASP A 14 -3.62 0.88 1.67
CA ASP A 14 -4.84 0.23 2.08
C ASP A 14 -5.70 -0.11 0.85
N THR A 15 -6.59 -1.05 1.02
CA THR A 15 -7.48 -1.51 -0.05
C THR A 15 -8.31 -0.38 -0.65
N SER A 16 -8.74 0.57 0.18
CA SER A 16 -9.58 1.68 -0.27
C SER A 16 -8.93 2.49 -1.39
N VAL A 17 -7.61 2.59 -1.40
CA VAL A 17 -6.86 3.30 -2.44
C VAL A 17 -7.09 2.63 -3.79
N LEU A 18 -6.94 1.31 -3.83
CA LEU A 18 -7.04 0.54 -5.07
C LEU A 18 -8.47 0.41 -5.55
N LEU A 19 -9.42 0.44 -4.63
CA LEU A 19 -10.84 0.43 -5.00
C LEU A 19 -11.32 1.79 -5.50
N SER A 20 -10.50 2.82 -5.41
CA SER A 20 -10.80 4.12 -5.99
C SER A 20 -9.96 4.40 -7.24
N ASP A 21 -8.81 3.75 -7.36
CA ASP A 21 -7.90 3.98 -8.48
C ASP A 21 -7.02 2.75 -8.69
N PRO A 22 -7.36 1.89 -9.66
CA PRO A 22 -6.54 0.71 -9.94
C PRO A 22 -5.13 1.06 -10.41
N GLY A 23 -4.94 2.28 -10.93
CA GLY A 23 -3.62 2.74 -11.36
C GLY A 23 -2.75 3.29 -10.26
N ALA A 24 -3.23 3.27 -9.01
CA ALA A 24 -2.51 3.87 -7.90
C ALA A 24 -1.12 3.27 -7.70
N LEU A 25 -0.95 1.99 -8.02
CA LEU A 25 0.34 1.32 -7.82
C LEU A 25 1.50 2.05 -8.50
N GLY A 26 1.26 2.70 -9.62
CA GLY A 26 2.29 3.40 -10.37
C GLY A 26 2.37 4.90 -10.12
N ARG A 27 1.64 5.42 -9.12
CA ARG A 27 1.53 6.87 -8.97
C ARG A 27 2.34 7.45 -7.81
N PHE A 28 3.29 6.71 -7.29
CA PHE A 28 4.11 7.16 -6.15
C PHE A 28 5.56 7.47 -6.56
N GLY A 29 5.77 7.89 -7.79
CA GLY A 29 7.08 8.34 -8.26
C GLY A 29 8.16 7.28 -8.10
N ALA A 30 9.34 7.70 -7.68
CA ALA A 30 10.50 6.84 -7.51
C ALA A 30 10.54 6.15 -6.14
N HIS A 31 9.39 6.00 -5.51
CA HIS A 31 9.33 5.44 -4.17
C HIS A 31 8.86 4.00 -4.17
N GLU A 32 8.90 3.38 -3.00
CA GLU A 32 8.50 1.99 -2.82
C GLU A 32 7.04 1.92 -2.43
N VAL A 33 6.27 1.09 -3.13
CA VAL A 33 4.87 0.80 -2.78
C VAL A 33 4.82 -0.59 -2.20
N VAL A 34 4.17 -0.72 -1.05
CA VAL A 34 4.02 -2.00 -0.37
C VAL A 34 2.55 -2.33 -0.24
N LEU A 35 2.17 -3.52 -0.67
CA LEU A 35 0.83 -4.05 -0.47
C LEU A 35 0.88 -5.15 0.58
N PRO A 36 0.26 -4.96 1.74
CA PRO A 36 0.10 -6.07 2.67
C PRO A 36 -0.70 -7.21 2.03
N LEU A 37 -0.35 -8.43 2.35
CA LEU A 37 -1.04 -9.59 1.78
C LEU A 37 -2.55 -9.54 2.05
N VAL A 38 -2.96 -9.02 3.21
CA VAL A 38 -4.38 -8.91 3.55
C VAL A 38 -5.14 -8.04 2.55
N VAL A 39 -4.47 -7.07 1.92
CA VAL A 39 -5.10 -6.22 0.91
C VAL A 39 -5.46 -7.04 -0.33
N ILE A 40 -4.60 -7.99 -0.71
CA ILE A 40 -4.91 -8.89 -1.83
C ILE A 40 -6.18 -9.68 -1.52
N GLY A 41 -6.29 -10.20 -0.29
CA GLY A 41 -7.49 -10.93 0.13
C GLY A 41 -8.75 -10.07 0.09
N GLU A 42 -8.63 -8.82 0.48
CA GLU A 42 -9.78 -7.90 0.42
C GLU A 42 -10.18 -7.60 -1.02
N LEU A 43 -9.21 -7.46 -1.92
CA LEU A 43 -9.52 -7.27 -3.34
C LEU A 43 -10.24 -8.49 -3.91
N GLU A 44 -9.79 -9.69 -3.53
CA GLU A 44 -10.48 -10.91 -3.95
C GLU A 44 -11.93 -10.92 -3.47
N GLY A 45 -12.16 -10.50 -2.24
CA GLY A 45 -13.50 -10.46 -1.67
C GLY A 45 -14.42 -9.46 -2.35
N LYS A 46 -13.88 -8.48 -3.06
CA LYS A 46 -14.66 -7.45 -3.74
C LYS A 46 -14.83 -7.70 -5.23
N ARG A 47 -14.29 -8.80 -5.78
CA ARG A 47 -14.32 -9.04 -7.22
C ARG A 47 -15.72 -9.00 -7.83
N HIS A 48 -16.70 -9.42 -7.07
CA HIS A 48 -18.08 -9.48 -7.55
C HIS A 48 -18.99 -8.40 -6.96
N HIS A 49 -18.39 -7.44 -6.27
CA HIS A 49 -19.16 -6.32 -5.71
C HIS A 49 -19.74 -5.50 -6.87
N PRO A 50 -21.02 -5.12 -6.80
CA PRO A 50 -21.67 -4.42 -7.92
C PRO A 50 -20.99 -3.12 -8.32
N GLU A 51 -20.45 -2.38 -7.36
CA GLU A 51 -19.84 -1.09 -7.63
C GLU A 51 -18.31 -1.11 -7.60
N LEU A 52 -17.74 -1.92 -6.72
CA LEU A 52 -16.28 -1.93 -6.51
C LEU A 52 -15.57 -3.04 -7.26
N GLY A 53 -16.33 -4.00 -7.81
CA GLY A 53 -15.72 -5.18 -8.43
C GLY A 53 -14.82 -4.85 -9.60
N TRP A 54 -15.19 -3.86 -10.41
CA TRP A 54 -14.37 -3.47 -11.54
C TRP A 54 -12.97 -3.04 -11.07
N PHE A 55 -12.93 -2.20 -10.02
CA PHE A 55 -11.66 -1.71 -9.48
C PHE A 55 -10.82 -2.86 -8.93
N ALA A 56 -11.47 -3.77 -8.20
CA ALA A 56 -10.77 -4.93 -7.65
C ALA A 56 -10.19 -5.80 -8.75
N ARG A 57 -10.97 -6.09 -9.79
CA ARG A 57 -10.52 -6.92 -10.90
C ARG A 57 -9.40 -6.26 -11.68
N GLN A 58 -9.47 -4.94 -11.90
CA GLN A 58 -8.41 -4.24 -12.62
C GLN A 58 -7.10 -4.26 -11.83
N THR A 59 -7.16 -4.04 -10.53
CA THR A 59 -5.97 -4.09 -9.69
C THR A 59 -5.36 -5.49 -9.70
N LEU A 60 -6.18 -6.52 -9.54
CA LEU A 60 -5.69 -7.89 -9.56
C LEU A 60 -5.07 -8.25 -10.89
N ARG A 61 -5.64 -7.75 -12.00
CA ARG A 61 -5.07 -7.96 -13.33
C ARG A 61 -3.72 -7.29 -13.46
N THR A 62 -3.58 -6.06 -12.96
CA THR A 62 -2.30 -5.37 -12.98
C THR A 62 -1.24 -6.16 -12.20
N LEU A 63 -1.62 -6.69 -11.04
CA LEU A 63 -0.70 -7.49 -10.25
C LEU A 63 -0.31 -8.78 -10.98
N ASP A 64 -1.26 -9.40 -11.66
CA ASP A 64 -0.98 -10.62 -12.43
C ASP A 64 -0.06 -10.32 -13.61
N ASP A 65 -0.25 -9.19 -14.29
CA ASP A 65 0.63 -8.77 -15.38
C ASP A 65 2.05 -8.53 -14.87
N LEU A 66 2.20 -7.91 -13.70
CA LEU A 66 3.51 -7.71 -13.09
C LEU A 66 4.16 -9.05 -12.74
N ARG A 67 3.39 -10.01 -12.24
CA ARG A 67 3.89 -11.34 -11.95
C ARG A 67 4.39 -12.04 -13.21
N ILE A 68 3.62 -11.96 -14.29
CA ILE A 68 4.00 -12.58 -15.56
C ILE A 68 5.29 -11.96 -16.08
N LYS A 69 5.42 -10.65 -15.96
CA LYS A 69 6.58 -9.95 -16.51
C LYS A 69 7.83 -10.09 -15.66
N HIS A 70 7.68 -10.11 -14.34
CA HIS A 70 8.84 -10.05 -13.43
C HIS A 70 9.02 -11.29 -12.55
N GLY A 71 8.05 -12.17 -12.50
CA GLY A 71 8.12 -13.42 -11.75
C GLY A 71 7.60 -13.31 -10.34
N ARG A 72 8.36 -12.76 -9.41
CA ARG A 72 7.97 -12.69 -8.02
C ARG A 72 7.55 -11.29 -7.65
N LEU A 73 6.55 -11.18 -6.76
CA LEU A 73 6.08 -9.88 -6.29
C LEU A 73 6.50 -9.59 -4.86
N ASP A 74 7.23 -10.50 -4.20
CA ASP A 74 7.70 -10.29 -2.83
C ASP A 74 9.07 -9.63 -2.76
N SER A 75 9.63 -9.22 -3.90
CA SER A 75 10.96 -8.66 -3.94
C SER A 75 11.01 -7.45 -4.87
N GLY A 76 10.24 -6.47 -4.67
CA GLY A 76 10.31 -5.20 -5.40
C GLY A 76 10.41 -5.30 -6.91
N VAL A 77 9.30 -5.05 -7.61
CA VAL A 77 9.29 -5.05 -9.07
C VAL A 77 9.00 -3.64 -9.57
N PRO A 78 9.51 -3.24 -10.74
CA PRO A 78 9.21 -1.93 -11.30
C PRO A 78 7.72 -1.76 -11.58
N VAL A 79 7.15 -0.60 -11.26
CA VAL A 79 5.73 -0.33 -11.51
C VAL A 79 5.50 0.91 -12.34
N ASN A 80 6.53 1.69 -12.62
CA ASN A 80 6.44 2.87 -13.46
C ASN A 80 7.80 3.15 -14.10
N ASN A 81 7.89 4.24 -14.84
CA ASN A 81 9.15 4.62 -15.51
C ASN A 81 10.00 5.57 -14.69
N ASP A 82 9.58 5.85 -13.45
CA ASP A 82 10.27 6.82 -12.60
C ASP A 82 11.15 6.16 -11.55
N GLY A 83 11.34 4.86 -11.62
CA GLY A 83 12.12 4.13 -10.64
C GLY A 83 11.31 3.60 -9.46
N GLY A 84 10.00 3.75 -9.49
CA GLY A 84 9.15 3.22 -8.43
C GLY A 84 9.08 1.71 -8.46
N THR A 85 8.91 1.12 -7.27
CA THR A 85 8.82 -0.33 -7.14
C THR A 85 7.60 -0.72 -6.33
N LEU A 86 7.18 -1.95 -6.51
CA LEU A 86 6.11 -2.55 -5.73
C LEU A 86 6.57 -3.88 -5.17
N HIS A 87 6.21 -4.17 -3.94
CA HIS A 87 6.23 -5.56 -3.51
C HIS A 87 5.01 -5.86 -2.64
N VAL A 88 4.62 -7.14 -2.65
CA VAL A 88 3.58 -7.64 -1.78
C VAL A 88 4.26 -8.13 -0.50
N GLU A 89 3.83 -7.61 0.65
CA GLU A 89 4.44 -7.95 1.91
C GLU A 89 3.76 -9.19 2.48
N LEU A 90 4.53 -10.27 2.59
CA LEU A 90 4.04 -11.56 3.09
C LEU A 90 4.30 -11.74 4.58
N ASN A 91 5.25 -10.97 5.11
CA ASN A 91 5.66 -11.06 6.50
C ASN A 91 5.18 -9.82 7.26
N HIS A 92 5.77 -9.54 8.40
CA HIS A 92 5.47 -8.34 9.18
C HIS A 92 4.02 -8.25 9.63
N SER A 93 3.37 -9.41 9.77
CA SER A 93 1.99 -9.47 10.25
C SER A 93 1.93 -9.59 11.78
N ASP A 94 3.07 -9.53 12.45
CA ASP A 94 3.13 -9.63 13.89
C ASP A 94 2.51 -8.40 14.52
N LEU A 95 1.49 -8.60 15.34
CA LEU A 95 0.77 -7.52 15.99
C LEU A 95 1.48 -7.02 17.24
N SER A 96 2.61 -7.59 17.62
CA SER A 96 3.27 -7.29 18.89
C SER A 96 3.76 -5.84 19.00
N LEU A 97 4.02 -5.17 17.87
CA LEU A 97 4.41 -3.76 17.89
C LEU A 97 3.22 -2.83 18.10
N LEU A 98 2.00 -3.33 18.00
CA LEU A 98 0.82 -2.52 18.22
C LEU A 98 0.50 -2.44 19.70
N PRO A 99 -0.03 -1.30 20.18
CA PRO A 99 -0.56 -1.24 21.53
C PRO A 99 -1.64 -2.29 21.76
N ALA A 100 -1.84 -2.71 23.00
CA ALA A 100 -2.76 -3.80 23.32
C ALA A 100 -4.16 -3.60 22.73
N GLY A 101 -4.66 -2.38 22.71
CA GLY A 101 -5.99 -2.09 22.16
C GLY A 101 -6.10 -2.30 20.66
N PHE A 102 -4.97 -2.41 19.94
CA PHE A 102 -4.94 -2.65 18.50
C PHE A 102 -4.62 -4.10 18.17
N ARG A 103 -4.46 -4.97 19.14
CA ARG A 103 -4.03 -6.35 18.87
C ARG A 103 -5.19 -7.29 18.60
N VAL A 104 -6.40 -6.75 18.46
CA VAL A 104 -7.54 -7.53 18.00
C VAL A 104 -7.29 -7.82 16.52
N GLU A 105 -7.30 -9.09 16.15
CA GLU A 105 -6.98 -9.48 14.81
C GLU A 105 -8.05 -9.00 13.85
N SER A 106 -7.71 -8.02 13.03
CA SER A 106 -8.57 -7.45 12.01
C SER A 106 -7.69 -7.07 10.83
N ASN A 107 -8.32 -6.80 9.68
CA ASN A 107 -7.56 -6.38 8.51
C ASN A 107 -6.86 -5.05 8.75
N ASP A 108 -7.51 -4.12 9.43
CA ASP A 108 -6.89 -2.84 9.78
C ASP A 108 -5.65 -3.05 10.64
N SER A 109 -5.75 -3.90 11.66
CA SER A 109 -4.60 -4.16 12.54
C SER A 109 -3.45 -4.79 11.78
N ARG A 110 -3.75 -5.65 10.82
CA ARG A 110 -2.70 -6.28 10.00
C ARG A 110 -2.01 -5.27 9.10
N ILE A 111 -2.77 -4.34 8.52
CA ILE A 111 -2.18 -3.28 7.69
C ILE A 111 -1.30 -2.39 8.57
N LEU A 112 -1.79 -2.00 9.75
CA LEU A 112 -1.00 -1.19 10.67
C LEU A 112 0.27 -1.91 11.12
N ALA A 113 0.16 -3.22 11.37
CA ALA A 113 1.31 -4.03 11.78
C ALA A 113 2.39 -4.04 10.71
N VAL A 114 2.00 -4.20 9.44
CA VAL A 114 2.96 -4.16 8.33
C VAL A 114 3.68 -2.81 8.33
N ALA A 115 2.93 -1.72 8.42
CA ALA A 115 3.52 -0.38 8.38
C ALA A 115 4.47 -0.15 9.56
N LEU A 116 4.06 -0.54 10.78
CA LEU A 116 4.90 -0.38 11.96
C LEU A 116 6.17 -1.21 11.89
N ASN A 117 6.04 -2.45 11.42
CA ASN A 117 7.20 -3.32 11.31
C ASN A 117 8.20 -2.79 10.29
N LEU A 118 7.73 -2.29 9.17
CA LEU A 118 8.62 -1.67 8.18
C LEU A 118 9.28 -0.41 8.73
N ALA A 119 8.53 0.40 9.48
CA ALA A 119 9.07 1.59 10.10
C ALA A 119 10.16 1.23 11.13
N SER A 120 9.97 0.14 11.88
CA SER A 120 10.95 -0.31 12.86
C SER A 120 12.25 -0.78 12.21
N GLU A 121 12.22 -1.08 10.92
CA GLU A 121 13.41 -1.45 10.17
C GLU A 121 14.14 -0.22 9.61
N GLY A 122 13.71 0.98 9.96
CA GLY A 122 14.35 2.20 9.52
C GLY A 122 13.79 2.81 8.25
N ARG A 123 12.71 2.28 7.71
CA ARG A 123 12.09 2.83 6.51
C ARG A 123 11.23 4.05 6.85
N GLN A 124 11.18 4.99 5.92
CA GLN A 124 10.30 6.14 6.05
C GLN A 124 8.92 5.76 5.53
N VAL A 125 8.06 5.30 6.41
CA VAL A 125 6.77 4.73 6.05
C VAL A 125 5.65 5.74 6.17
N THR A 126 4.78 5.78 5.17
CA THR A 126 3.52 6.51 5.20
C THR A 126 2.41 5.54 4.83
N LEU A 127 1.39 5.45 5.67
CA LEU A 127 0.19 4.71 5.32
C LEU A 127 -0.69 5.59 4.46
N VAL A 128 -1.13 5.07 3.32
CA VAL A 128 -2.01 5.81 2.41
C VAL A 128 -3.37 5.13 2.38
N SER A 129 -4.42 5.88 2.67
CA SER A 129 -5.77 5.33 2.77
C SER A 129 -6.80 6.40 2.48
N LYS A 130 -7.94 6.00 1.95
CA LYS A 130 -9.11 6.87 1.84
C LYS A 130 -10.02 6.71 3.06
N ASP A 131 -9.72 5.76 3.92
CA ASP A 131 -10.52 5.47 5.10
C ASP A 131 -10.03 6.35 6.26
N MET A 132 -10.81 7.35 6.63
CA MET A 132 -10.42 8.29 7.68
C MET A 132 -10.16 7.60 9.01
N PRO A 133 -11.01 6.68 9.50
CA PRO A 133 -10.71 6.00 10.77
C PRO A 133 -9.37 5.28 10.75
N LEU A 134 -8.99 4.67 9.64
CA LEU A 134 -7.70 4.00 9.56
C LEU A 134 -6.55 5.00 9.64
N ARG A 135 -6.67 6.16 8.99
CA ARG A 135 -5.64 7.20 9.09
C ARG A 135 -5.52 7.71 10.52
N VAL A 136 -6.65 7.85 11.23
CA VAL A 136 -6.62 8.28 12.62
C VAL A 136 -5.92 7.23 13.49
N LYS A 137 -6.23 5.95 13.28
CA LYS A 137 -5.57 4.87 14.00
C LYS A 137 -4.06 4.84 13.73
N ALA A 138 -3.67 5.06 12.48
CA ALA A 138 -2.25 5.10 12.12
C ALA A 138 -1.54 6.24 12.86
N ALA A 139 -2.12 7.42 12.88
CA ALA A 139 -1.55 8.55 13.61
C ALA A 139 -1.45 8.25 15.10
N ALA A 140 -2.44 7.55 15.65
CA ALA A 140 -2.45 7.21 17.07
C ALA A 140 -1.30 6.29 17.48
N VAL A 141 -0.80 5.46 16.53
CA VAL A 141 0.33 4.57 16.81
C VAL A 141 1.66 5.13 16.29
N GLY A 142 1.67 6.41 15.91
CA GLY A 142 2.91 7.09 15.52
C GLY A 142 3.31 6.97 14.07
N LEU A 143 2.40 6.49 13.21
CA LEU A 143 2.69 6.40 11.77
C LEU A 143 2.26 7.67 11.05
N ALA A 144 3.03 8.07 10.05
CA ALA A 144 2.57 9.07 9.10
C ALA A 144 1.43 8.47 8.27
N ALA A 145 0.41 9.26 8.00
CA ALA A 145 -0.73 8.79 7.23
C ALA A 145 -1.22 9.90 6.31
N ASP A 146 -1.50 9.54 5.06
CA ASP A 146 -1.99 10.49 4.06
C ASP A 146 -3.26 9.96 3.43
N GLU A 147 -4.13 10.89 3.05
CA GLU A 147 -5.31 10.55 2.27
C GLU A 147 -4.91 10.43 0.81
N TYR A 148 -5.35 9.37 0.16
CA TYR A 148 -5.12 9.21 -1.27
C TYR A 148 -6.13 10.05 -2.04
N GLN A 149 -5.63 10.85 -2.97
CA GLN A 149 -6.47 11.64 -3.84
C GLN A 149 -6.14 11.30 -5.28
N VAL A 150 -7.17 10.92 -6.03
CA VAL A 150 -7.01 10.71 -7.46
C VAL A 150 -7.05 12.07 -8.11
N HIS A 151 -5.93 12.47 -8.70
CA HIS A 151 -5.91 13.71 -9.44
C HIS A 151 -6.45 13.45 -10.84
N PRO A 152 -7.44 14.22 -11.30
CA PRO A 152 -7.88 14.09 -12.67
C PRO A 152 -6.70 14.35 -13.60
N ALA A 153 -6.75 13.72 -14.73
CA ALA A 153 -5.72 13.93 -15.69
C ALA A 153 -5.91 15.29 -16.33
N VAL A 154 -5.63 16.28 -15.63
CA VAL A 154 -5.89 17.49 -16.08
C VAL A 154 -4.77 18.03 -16.55
N ASP A 155 -4.77 18.43 -17.48
CA ASP A 155 -3.95 18.92 -17.88
C ASP A 155 -3.98 20.17 -17.74
N SER A 156 -3.91 20.56 -17.11
CA SER A 156 -4.06 21.86 -16.99
C SER A 156 -3.08 22.70 -17.29
#